data_10df5122ce3fb277e68fadeb834d4e1c
#
_entry.id   10df5122ce3fb277e68fadeb834d4e1c
#
_cell.length_a   1.000
_cell.length_b   1.000
_cell.length_c   1.000
_cell.angle_alpha   90.00
_cell.angle_beta   90.00
_cell.angle_gamma   90.00
#
_symmetry.space_group_name_H-M   'P 1'
#
loop_
_entity.id
_entity.type
_entity.pdbx_description
1 polymer ?
#
loop_
_entity_poly.entity_id
_entity_poly.type
_entity_poly.pdbx_seq_one_letter_code
_entity_poly.pdbx_strand_id
1 'polypeptide(L)'
;PRNIIYAPYVQNAQSESIAGVGASYKLGGASIAFVYTSTKFKKGFLGSDVRFDNYEANAGYFITPFLFAGAAYIYTHGKVDATSATPIYRAIDLYTNYFLSKRTDVYFAAELLKAAGSATQAQITLIPSPSSGQTQGLLRVGIRHRF
;
A
#
# COMPACT_ATOMS: atom_id res chain seq x y z
N PRO A 1 3.76 0.96 13.31
CA PRO A 1 4.17 -0.28 12.65
C PRO A 1 4.86 0.11 11.36
N ARG A 2 6.13 -0.27 11.20
CA ARG A 2 6.88 0.00 9.96
C ARG A 2 6.19 -0.72 8.80
N ASN A 3 6.09 -0.04 7.67
CA ASN A 3 5.65 -0.70 6.45
C ASN A 3 6.60 -1.87 6.16
N ILE A 4 6.05 -3.05 5.96
CA ILE A 4 6.81 -4.29 5.87
C ILE A 4 7.78 -4.31 4.68
N ILE A 5 7.45 -3.59 3.60
CA ILE A 5 8.32 -3.46 2.42
C ILE A 5 9.59 -2.67 2.70
N TYR A 6 9.64 -1.86 3.77
CA TYR A 6 10.84 -1.11 4.17
C TYR A 6 11.78 -1.95 5.06
N ALA A 7 11.24 -2.98 5.72
CA ALA A 7 11.98 -3.76 6.72
C ALA A 7 13.33 -4.30 6.23
N PRO A 8 13.48 -4.82 4.98
CA PRO A 8 14.77 -5.30 4.48
C PRO A 8 15.83 -4.21 4.34
N TYR A 9 15.41 -2.94 4.22
CA TYR A 9 16.31 -1.80 3.93
C TYR A 9 16.49 -0.88 5.15
N VAL A 10 15.79 -1.14 6.25
CA VAL A 10 15.83 -0.28 7.45
C VAL A 10 16.05 -1.12 8.68
N GLN A 11 17.34 -1.29 9.08
CA GLN A 11 17.71 -2.13 10.22
C GLN A 11 17.83 -1.34 11.53
N ASN A 12 18.56 -0.22 11.54
CA ASN A 12 18.85 0.56 12.74
C ASN A 12 18.76 2.06 12.50
N ALA A 13 17.63 2.52 11.96
CA ALA A 13 17.44 3.94 11.68
C ALA A 13 17.49 4.79 12.97
N GLN A 14 18.27 5.87 12.95
CA GLN A 14 18.34 6.84 14.04
C GLN A 14 17.07 7.69 14.10
N SER A 15 16.51 8.05 12.93
CA SER A 15 15.28 8.81 12.83
C SER A 15 14.51 8.48 11.58
N GLU A 16 13.19 8.65 11.64
CA GLU A 16 12.26 8.55 10.54
C GLU A 16 11.58 9.89 10.36
N SER A 17 11.54 10.39 9.13
CA SER A 17 10.80 11.60 8.76
C SER A 17 9.85 11.26 7.64
N ILE A 18 8.57 11.63 7.79
CA ILE A 18 7.53 11.42 6.80
C ILE A 18 6.94 12.77 6.43
N ALA A 19 6.88 13.05 5.14
CA ALA A 19 6.18 14.20 4.57
C ALA A 19 5.27 13.72 3.45
N GLY A 20 4.10 14.34 3.31
CA GLY A 20 3.17 13.94 2.28
C GLY A 20 2.15 15.02 1.94
N VAL A 21 1.54 14.87 0.78
CA VAL A 21 0.44 15.68 0.30
C VAL A 21 -0.57 14.79 -0.41
N GLY A 22 -1.84 15.13 -0.29
CA GLY A 22 -2.90 14.40 -0.95
C GLY A 22 -4.04 15.32 -1.35
N ALA A 23 -4.77 14.90 -2.36
CA ALA A 23 -5.99 15.54 -2.81
C ALA A 23 -7.06 14.50 -3.08
N SER A 24 -8.31 14.84 -2.82
CA SER A 24 -9.45 14.00 -3.14
C SER A 24 -10.59 14.83 -3.72
N TYR A 25 -11.35 14.20 -4.60
CA TYR A 25 -12.52 14.80 -5.22
C TYR A 25 -13.69 13.81 -5.24
N LYS A 26 -14.89 14.31 -4.94
CA LYS A 26 -16.13 13.52 -4.96
C LYS A 26 -17.11 14.14 -5.95
N LEU A 27 -17.70 13.29 -6.79
CA LEU A 27 -18.72 13.68 -7.76
C LEU A 27 -19.83 12.63 -7.76
N GLY A 28 -20.99 12.98 -7.20
CA GLY A 28 -22.09 12.03 -7.05
C GLY A 28 -21.66 10.79 -6.24
N GLY A 29 -21.84 9.62 -6.81
CA GLY A 29 -21.41 8.34 -6.22
C GLY A 29 -19.92 8.00 -6.42
N ALA A 30 -19.18 8.81 -7.19
CA ALA A 30 -17.77 8.60 -7.49
C ALA A 30 -16.85 9.35 -6.53
N SER A 31 -15.70 8.76 -6.23
CA SER A 31 -14.61 9.40 -5.50
C SER A 31 -13.28 9.03 -6.15
N ILE A 32 -12.39 10.01 -6.27
CA ILE A 32 -11.02 9.81 -6.68
C ILE A 32 -10.10 10.46 -5.64
N ALA A 33 -8.93 9.89 -5.41
CA ALA A 33 -7.93 10.52 -4.57
C ALA A 33 -6.54 10.19 -5.08
N PHE A 34 -5.61 11.10 -4.80
CA PHE A 34 -4.20 10.94 -5.04
C PHE A 34 -3.44 11.31 -3.76
N VAL A 35 -2.42 10.51 -3.42
CA VAL A 35 -1.56 10.75 -2.26
C VAL A 35 -0.11 10.55 -2.68
N TYR A 36 0.74 11.48 -2.30
CA TYR A 36 2.18 11.33 -2.35
C TYR A 36 2.74 11.37 -0.93
N THR A 37 3.63 10.43 -0.60
CA THR A 37 4.37 10.44 0.66
C THR A 37 5.84 10.14 0.41
N SER A 38 6.71 10.87 1.11
CA SER A 38 8.15 10.63 1.15
C SER A 38 8.55 10.27 2.57
N THR A 39 9.13 9.09 2.74
CA THR A 39 9.65 8.60 4.03
C THR A 39 11.17 8.51 3.94
N LYS A 40 11.86 9.24 4.82
CA LYS A 40 13.32 9.23 4.91
C LYS A 40 13.76 8.66 6.25
N PHE A 41 14.66 7.68 6.19
CA PHE A 41 15.31 7.07 7.34
C PHE A 41 16.77 7.49 7.38
N LYS A 42 17.18 8.19 8.43
CA LYS A 42 18.59 8.54 8.65
C LYS A 42 19.35 7.35 9.22
N LYS A 43 20.51 7.05 8.64
CA LYS A 43 21.35 5.90 9.00
C LYS A 43 20.56 4.58 9.01
N GLY A 44 19.63 4.42 8.06
CA GLY A 44 18.68 3.31 8.01
C GLY A 44 19.36 1.98 7.69
N PHE A 45 20.35 1.96 6.79
CA PHE A 45 21.03 0.76 6.34
C PHE A 45 22.53 1.01 6.20
N LEU A 46 23.36 0.17 6.85
CA LEU A 46 24.84 0.30 6.89
C LEU A 46 25.31 1.73 7.21
N GLY A 47 24.60 2.43 8.10
CA GLY A 47 24.95 3.79 8.51
C GLY A 47 24.60 4.88 7.50
N SER A 48 23.96 4.55 6.37
CA SER A 48 23.56 5.48 5.30
C SER A 48 22.05 5.73 5.29
N ASP A 49 21.66 6.80 4.63
CA ASP A 49 20.25 7.17 4.51
C ASP A 49 19.49 6.24 3.54
N VAL A 50 18.22 6.05 3.83
CA VAL A 50 17.28 5.30 2.98
C VAL A 50 16.04 6.17 2.79
N ARG A 51 15.54 6.25 1.55
CA ARG A 51 14.34 7.01 1.21
C ARG A 51 13.38 6.14 0.41
N PHE A 52 12.09 6.31 0.71
CA PHE A 52 10.99 5.75 -0.07
C PHE A 52 10.01 6.85 -0.44
N ASP A 53 9.66 6.91 -1.71
CA ASP A 53 8.64 7.77 -2.26
C ASP A 53 7.47 6.92 -2.72
N ASN A 54 6.27 7.18 -2.19
CA ASN A 54 5.03 6.50 -2.54
C ASN A 54 4.11 7.42 -3.31
N TYR A 55 3.55 6.91 -4.38
CA TYR A 55 2.52 7.53 -5.20
C TYR A 55 1.32 6.60 -5.19
N GLU A 56 0.20 7.09 -4.68
CA GLU A 56 -1.04 6.33 -4.61
C GLU A 56 -2.14 7.07 -5.36
N ALA A 57 -2.83 6.36 -6.24
CA ALA A 57 -4.06 6.81 -6.89
C ALA A 57 -5.15 5.80 -6.57
N ASN A 58 -6.30 6.29 -6.12
CA ASN A 58 -7.44 5.44 -5.85
C ASN A 58 -8.73 6.02 -6.41
N ALA A 59 -9.67 5.15 -6.74
CA ALA A 59 -10.99 5.49 -7.21
C ALA A 59 -12.02 4.54 -6.60
N GLY A 60 -13.20 5.06 -6.33
CA GLY A 60 -14.31 4.28 -5.82
C GLY A 60 -15.64 4.81 -6.34
N TYR A 61 -16.61 3.90 -6.45
CA TYR A 61 -17.94 4.23 -6.96
C TYR A 61 -19.03 3.43 -6.25
N PHE A 62 -20.10 4.12 -5.88
CA PHE A 62 -21.34 3.48 -5.46
C PHE A 62 -22.14 3.07 -6.69
N ILE A 63 -22.07 1.79 -7.05
CA ILE A 63 -22.81 1.19 -8.18
C ILE A 63 -24.32 1.22 -7.88
N THR A 64 -24.66 0.93 -6.64
CA THR A 64 -25.99 1.11 -6.06
C THR A 64 -25.82 1.72 -4.66
N PRO A 65 -26.91 2.18 -3.98
CA PRO A 65 -26.82 2.63 -2.58
C PRO A 65 -26.23 1.59 -1.60
N PHE A 66 -26.23 0.31 -1.99
CA PHE A 66 -25.78 -0.80 -1.16
C PHE A 66 -24.50 -1.47 -1.65
N LEU A 67 -24.04 -1.14 -2.87
CA LEU A 67 -22.85 -1.76 -3.47
C LEU A 67 -21.82 -0.70 -3.81
N PHE A 68 -20.69 -0.75 -3.11
CA PHE A 68 -19.51 0.07 -3.39
C PHE A 68 -18.40 -0.79 -3.99
N ALA A 69 -17.74 -0.28 -5.02
CA ALA A 69 -16.54 -0.89 -5.60
C ALA A 69 -15.44 0.15 -5.72
N GLY A 70 -14.20 -0.27 -5.56
CA GLY A 70 -13.06 0.61 -5.68
C GLY A 70 -11.79 -0.12 -6.09
N ALA A 71 -10.83 0.68 -6.57
CA ALA A 71 -9.50 0.24 -6.93
C ALA A 71 -8.45 1.24 -6.46
N ALA A 72 -7.26 0.76 -6.15
CA ALA A 72 -6.09 1.60 -5.89
C ALA A 72 -4.89 1.06 -6.67
N TYR A 73 -4.01 1.98 -7.07
CA TYR A 73 -2.69 1.68 -7.58
C TYR A 73 -1.66 2.42 -6.74
N ILE A 74 -0.68 1.67 -6.23
CA ILE A 74 0.37 2.20 -5.39
C ILE A 74 1.70 1.90 -6.07
N TYR A 75 2.50 2.95 -6.29
CA TYR A 75 3.87 2.86 -6.78
C TYR A 75 4.82 3.36 -5.70
N THR A 76 5.72 2.49 -5.25
CA THR A 76 6.75 2.82 -4.27
C THR A 76 8.12 2.71 -4.91
N HIS A 77 8.90 3.79 -4.85
CA HIS A 77 10.28 3.84 -5.29
C HIS A 77 11.20 4.07 -4.09
N GLY A 78 12.14 3.17 -3.88
CA GLY A 78 13.15 3.27 -2.82
C GLY A 78 14.51 3.68 -3.36
N LYS A 79 15.31 4.30 -2.50
CA LYS A 79 16.73 4.58 -2.71
C LYS A 79 17.52 4.26 -1.44
N VAL A 80 18.51 3.41 -1.56
CA VAL A 80 19.42 3.01 -0.47
C VAL A 80 20.81 3.55 -0.79
N ASP A 81 21.25 4.60 -0.10
CA ASP A 81 22.48 5.31 -0.45
C ASP A 81 23.73 4.43 -0.28
N ALA A 82 23.75 3.51 0.70
CA ALA A 82 24.90 2.62 0.96
C ALA A 82 25.26 1.70 -0.22
N THR A 83 24.27 1.24 -0.96
CA THR A 83 24.44 0.23 -2.02
C THR A 83 23.99 0.73 -3.39
N SER A 84 23.51 1.97 -3.49
CA SER A 84 22.84 2.52 -4.69
C SER A 84 21.67 1.65 -5.16
N ALA A 85 21.12 0.81 -4.28
CA ALA A 85 19.99 -0.04 -4.59
C ALA A 85 18.69 0.78 -4.74
N THR A 86 17.89 0.42 -5.73
CA THR A 86 16.62 1.07 -6.04
C THR A 86 15.48 0.06 -6.04
N PRO A 87 14.98 -0.33 -4.84
CA PRO A 87 13.82 -1.21 -4.75
C PRO A 87 12.55 -0.50 -5.25
N ILE A 88 11.77 -1.21 -6.04
CA ILE A 88 10.51 -0.72 -6.59
C ILE A 88 9.40 -1.70 -6.20
N TYR A 89 8.26 -1.18 -5.78
CA TYR A 89 7.07 -1.98 -5.52
C TYR A 89 5.86 -1.37 -6.22
N ARG A 90 5.01 -2.23 -6.77
CA ARG A 90 3.77 -1.84 -7.43
C ARG A 90 2.65 -2.69 -6.87
N ALA A 91 1.65 -2.06 -6.28
CA ALA A 91 0.47 -2.76 -5.79
C ALA A 91 -0.77 -2.33 -6.58
N ILE A 92 -1.64 -3.29 -6.81
CA ILE A 92 -3.00 -3.08 -7.32
C ILE A 92 -3.93 -3.67 -6.28
N ASP A 93 -4.84 -2.84 -5.78
CA ASP A 93 -5.87 -3.24 -4.83
C ASP A 93 -7.24 -3.08 -5.47
N LEU A 94 -8.06 -4.11 -5.30
CA LEU A 94 -9.46 -4.10 -5.66
C LEU A 94 -10.29 -4.41 -4.43
N TYR A 95 -11.40 -3.71 -4.24
CA TYR A 95 -12.29 -3.98 -3.12
C TYR A 95 -13.74 -3.68 -3.48
N THR A 96 -14.63 -4.46 -2.90
CA THR A 96 -16.06 -4.22 -2.95
C THR A 96 -16.67 -4.40 -1.57
N ASN A 97 -17.70 -3.59 -1.26
CA ASN A 97 -18.49 -3.74 -0.05
C ASN A 97 -19.97 -3.80 -0.45
N TYR A 98 -20.67 -4.82 0.03
CA TYR A 98 -22.12 -4.92 -0.06
C TYR A 98 -22.73 -4.68 1.33
N PHE A 99 -23.44 -3.57 1.48
CA PHE A 99 -24.05 -3.15 2.74
C PHE A 99 -25.40 -3.84 2.92
N LEU A 100 -25.44 -4.85 3.80
CA LEU A 100 -26.68 -5.53 4.20
C LEU A 100 -27.54 -4.65 5.10
N SER A 101 -26.91 -3.80 5.89
CA SER A 101 -27.55 -2.80 6.76
C SER A 101 -26.58 -1.66 7.08
N LYS A 102 -27.01 -0.65 7.84
CA LYS A 102 -26.13 0.42 8.36
C LYS A 102 -25.00 -0.09 9.24
N ARG A 103 -25.13 -1.32 9.78
CA ARG A 103 -24.17 -1.93 10.71
C ARG A 103 -23.47 -3.18 10.18
N THR A 104 -23.95 -3.73 9.04
CA THR A 104 -23.45 -5.00 8.52
C THR A 104 -23.10 -4.87 7.05
N ASP A 105 -21.89 -5.25 6.70
CA ASP A 105 -21.46 -5.33 5.31
C ASP A 105 -20.65 -6.63 5.06
N VAL A 106 -20.77 -7.14 3.85
CA VAL A 106 -19.92 -8.19 3.31
C VAL A 106 -18.91 -7.53 2.38
N TYR A 107 -17.66 -7.92 2.47
CA TYR A 107 -16.62 -7.36 1.63
C TYR A 107 -15.80 -8.42 0.91
N PHE A 108 -15.30 -8.05 -0.26
CA PHE A 108 -14.26 -8.73 -1.00
C PHE A 108 -13.10 -7.77 -1.20
N ALA A 109 -11.89 -8.25 -1.01
CA ALA A 109 -10.68 -7.51 -1.30
C ALA A 109 -9.65 -8.41 -1.99
N ALA A 110 -8.99 -7.86 -2.99
CA ALA A 110 -7.87 -8.49 -3.70
C ALA A 110 -6.70 -7.53 -3.75
N GLU A 111 -5.51 -8.02 -3.48
CA GLU A 111 -4.26 -7.27 -3.57
C GLU A 111 -3.25 -8.06 -4.39
N LEU A 112 -2.60 -7.40 -5.33
CA LEU A 112 -1.47 -7.94 -6.08
C LEU A 112 -0.28 -7.00 -5.92
N LEU A 113 0.78 -7.48 -5.28
CA LEU A 113 2.03 -6.75 -5.08
C LEU A 113 3.14 -7.34 -5.95
N LYS A 114 3.81 -6.49 -6.71
CA LYS A 114 4.98 -6.83 -7.52
C LYS A 114 6.20 -6.02 -7.09
N ALA A 115 7.26 -6.73 -6.72
CA ALA A 115 8.59 -6.19 -6.49
C ALA A 115 9.37 -6.08 -7.82
N ALA A 116 10.25 -5.09 -7.92
CA ALA A 116 11.10 -4.84 -9.09
C ALA A 116 12.37 -4.05 -8.69
N GLY A 117 13.22 -3.74 -9.66
CA GLY A 117 14.50 -3.08 -9.40
C GLY A 117 15.40 -3.98 -8.56
N SER A 118 15.93 -3.47 -7.48
CA SER A 118 16.75 -4.27 -6.54
C SER A 118 15.93 -5.10 -5.54
N ALA A 119 14.59 -4.97 -5.54
CA ALA A 119 13.73 -5.79 -4.69
C ALA A 119 13.51 -7.17 -5.33
N THR A 120 13.84 -8.22 -4.58
CA THR A 120 13.80 -9.62 -5.05
C THR A 120 12.55 -10.37 -4.61
N GLN A 121 11.87 -9.89 -3.58
CA GLN A 121 10.69 -10.53 -3.00
C GLN A 121 9.58 -9.51 -2.76
N ALA A 122 8.34 -9.93 -2.97
CA ALA A 122 7.15 -9.18 -2.59
C ALA A 122 6.66 -9.66 -1.22
N GLN A 123 6.17 -8.71 -0.40
CA GLN A 123 5.52 -9.06 0.86
C GLN A 123 4.35 -8.10 1.13
N ILE A 124 3.14 -8.65 1.11
CA ILE A 124 1.91 -7.95 1.48
C ILE A 124 1.84 -7.87 3.01
N THR A 125 1.50 -6.72 3.55
CA THR A 125 1.52 -6.43 5.00
C THR A 125 0.69 -7.41 5.83
N LEU A 126 -0.35 -8.00 5.26
CA LEU A 126 -1.22 -8.96 5.95
C LEU A 126 -0.72 -10.41 5.87
N ILE A 127 0.34 -10.68 5.12
CA ILE A 127 0.93 -12.01 4.99
C ILE A 127 2.23 -12.05 5.81
N PRO A 128 2.39 -13.01 6.72
CA PRO A 128 3.51 -13.02 7.68
C PRO A 128 4.88 -13.29 7.04
N SER A 129 4.92 -13.84 5.82
CA SER A 129 6.16 -14.19 5.12
C SER A 129 6.22 -13.59 3.71
N PRO A 130 7.42 -13.24 3.21
CA PRO A 130 7.59 -12.81 1.83
C PRO A 130 7.27 -13.95 0.87
N SER A 131 6.96 -13.59 -0.37
CA SER A 131 6.84 -14.56 -1.47
C SER A 131 8.20 -15.18 -1.81
N SER A 132 8.17 -16.34 -2.44
CA SER A 132 9.38 -16.97 -3.01
C SER A 132 9.96 -16.21 -4.21
N GLY A 133 9.25 -15.21 -4.73
CA GLY A 133 9.64 -14.41 -5.89
C GLY A 133 9.13 -12.97 -5.80
N GLN A 134 9.13 -12.30 -6.93
CA GLN A 134 8.81 -10.87 -7.01
C GLN A 134 7.30 -10.55 -7.01
N THR A 135 6.43 -11.54 -6.91
CA THR A 135 4.99 -11.31 -6.93
C THR A 135 4.30 -12.03 -5.79
N GLN A 136 3.37 -11.34 -5.14
CA GLN A 136 2.51 -11.92 -4.11
C GLN A 136 1.08 -11.44 -4.33
N GLY A 137 0.11 -12.35 -4.18
CA GLY A 137 -1.32 -12.04 -4.27
C GLY A 137 -2.05 -12.42 -2.99
N LEU A 138 -3.08 -11.66 -2.66
CA LEU A 138 -3.98 -11.89 -1.54
C LEU A 138 -5.42 -11.73 -2.00
N LEU A 139 -6.26 -12.70 -1.63
CA LEU A 139 -7.72 -12.60 -1.73
C LEU A 139 -8.31 -12.70 -0.33
N ARG A 140 -9.27 -11.85 -0.04
CA ARG A 140 -9.95 -11.82 1.25
C ARG A 140 -11.44 -11.58 1.08
N VAL A 141 -12.24 -12.39 1.75
CA VAL A 141 -13.69 -12.23 1.86
C VAL A 141 -14.03 -12.20 3.34
N GLY A 142 -14.96 -11.36 3.73
CA GLY A 142 -15.39 -11.30 5.12
C GLY A 142 -16.72 -10.58 5.31
N ILE A 143 -17.27 -10.76 6.50
CA ILE A 143 -18.42 -10.01 6.99
C ILE A 143 -17.96 -9.12 8.15
N ARG A 144 -18.47 -7.90 8.19
CA ARG A 144 -18.21 -6.96 9.28
C ARG A 144 -19.53 -6.54 9.91
N HIS A 145 -19.62 -6.63 11.21
CA HIS A 145 -20.75 -6.12 11.98
C HIS A 145 -20.27 -5.12 13.04
N ARG A 146 -20.99 -4.03 13.20
CA ARG A 146 -20.72 -3.00 14.21
C ARG A 146 -21.85 -3.02 15.23
N PHE A 147 -21.51 -3.16 16.49
CA PHE A 147 -22.41 -3.14 17.63
C PHE A 147 -22.75 -1.72 18.09
#